data_5c4a298742715e4c7222620f416b6c67
#
_entry.id   5c4a298742715e4c7222620f416b6c67
#
_cell.length_a   1.000
_cell.length_b   1.000
_cell.length_c   1.000
_cell.angle_alpha   90.00
_cell.angle_beta   90.00
_cell.angle_gamma   90.00
#
_symmetry.space_group_name_H-M   'P 1'
#
loop_
_entity.id
_entity.type
_entity.pdbx_description
1 polymer ?
#
loop_
_entity_poly.entity_id
_entity_poly.type
_entity_poly.pdbx_seq_one_letter_code
_entity_poly.pdbx_strand_id
1 'polypeptide(L)'
;MMLMRRLLLLIIILVSFATRAVKPVDIWSDSIGHCKVQLFPYPAKEKDAPAVIVCPGGSYFWHDMETEGHAVAEWLNRNGIAAFVLKYRVAGIPAFITHYRLLARGNRYPDPQDDLRQALRYVRAHAGDYEVNPDSVGAMGFSAGGHLVMSGAEFFDRDDRPAFVVPVYPVVSMSDECTHGRSRRALLGDNRAGNRQMRDSLSLEKHVPADCVPVFLVNCQDDPVVECRNSELLDSALTAQGIVHEYHRFATGGHGFGASDTKGTAECRRWRQLFIDWFHKLPKLSR
;
A
#
# COMPACT_ATOMS: atom_id res chain seq x y z
N MET A 1 -2.19 -33.12 64.76
CA MET A 1 -1.24 -32.68 63.72
C MET A 1 -2.02 -32.45 62.46
N MET A 2 -2.46 -31.21 62.26
CA MET A 2 -3.27 -30.82 61.09
C MET A 2 -2.34 -30.29 60.02
N LEU A 3 -2.33 -30.96 58.87
CA LEU A 3 -1.57 -30.57 57.68
C LEU A 3 -2.38 -29.50 56.93
N MET A 4 -1.97 -28.23 57.05
CA MET A 4 -2.57 -27.12 56.32
C MET A 4 -2.07 -27.13 54.88
N ARG A 5 -2.89 -27.59 53.93
CA ARG A 5 -2.69 -27.44 52.51
C ARG A 5 -2.86 -25.98 52.11
N ARG A 6 -1.78 -25.30 51.80
CA ARG A 6 -1.81 -23.98 51.12
C ARG A 6 -2.16 -24.19 49.66
N LEU A 7 -3.39 -23.86 49.32
CA LEU A 7 -3.84 -23.77 47.91
C LEU A 7 -3.30 -22.49 47.31
N LEU A 8 -2.27 -22.60 46.47
CA LEU A 8 -1.79 -21.46 45.65
C LEU A 8 -2.78 -21.29 44.51
N LEU A 9 -3.64 -20.27 44.60
CA LEU A 9 -4.43 -19.81 43.45
C LEU A 9 -3.50 -19.06 42.48
N LEU A 10 -3.14 -19.72 41.40
CA LEU A 10 -2.50 -19.06 40.24
C LEU A 10 -3.62 -18.31 39.50
N ILE A 11 -3.73 -17.00 39.73
CA ILE A 11 -4.57 -16.15 38.91
C ILE A 11 -3.81 -15.92 37.60
N ILE A 12 -4.14 -16.70 36.57
CA ILE A 12 -3.72 -16.44 35.19
C ILE A 12 -4.58 -15.27 34.74
N ILE A 13 -4.01 -14.07 34.77
CA ILE A 13 -4.59 -12.90 34.08
C ILE A 13 -4.40 -13.15 32.59
N LEU A 14 -5.40 -13.75 31.96
CA LEU A 14 -5.58 -13.75 30.53
C LEU A 14 -5.87 -12.28 30.13
N VAL A 15 -4.83 -11.54 29.79
CA VAL A 15 -5.01 -10.30 29.06
C VAL A 15 -5.48 -10.71 27.66
N SER A 16 -6.78 -10.82 27.49
CA SER A 16 -7.40 -10.88 26.17
C SER A 16 -7.10 -9.55 25.49
N PHE A 17 -6.10 -9.54 24.63
CA PHE A 17 -6.02 -8.55 23.57
C PHE A 17 -7.24 -8.81 22.67
N ALA A 18 -8.38 -8.27 23.05
CA ALA A 18 -9.49 -8.13 22.13
C ALA A 18 -8.96 -7.20 21.03
N THR A 19 -8.60 -7.77 19.89
CA THR A 19 -8.41 -7.00 18.65
C THR A 19 -9.73 -6.30 18.42
N ARG A 20 -9.77 -5.03 18.78
CA ARG A 20 -10.95 -4.19 18.58
C ARG A 20 -11.16 -4.14 17.07
N ALA A 21 -12.20 -4.82 16.59
CA ALA A 21 -12.52 -4.83 15.17
C ALA A 21 -12.57 -3.37 14.69
N VAL A 22 -11.65 -3.00 13.83
CA VAL A 22 -11.55 -1.65 13.28
C VAL A 22 -12.77 -1.43 12.41
N LYS A 23 -13.63 -0.48 12.79
CA LYS A 23 -14.83 -0.16 12.02
C LYS A 23 -14.43 0.62 10.77
N PRO A 24 -14.65 0.08 9.57
CA PRO A 24 -14.34 0.80 8.35
C PRO A 24 -15.28 1.98 8.14
N VAL A 25 -14.78 2.99 7.44
CA VAL A 25 -15.57 4.10 6.91
C VAL A 25 -15.70 3.95 5.40
N ASP A 26 -16.85 4.31 4.85
CA ASP A 26 -17.07 4.38 3.41
C ASP A 26 -16.72 5.79 2.95
N ILE A 27 -15.71 5.91 2.10
CA ILE A 27 -15.22 7.22 1.65
C ILE A 27 -15.98 7.79 0.45
N TRP A 28 -16.93 7.03 -0.10
CA TRP A 28 -17.74 7.42 -1.25
C TRP A 28 -19.26 7.43 -0.95
N SER A 29 -19.68 7.47 0.31
CA SER A 29 -21.06 7.21 0.76
C SER A 29 -22.14 7.94 -0.04
N ASP A 30 -21.85 9.14 -0.52
CA ASP A 30 -22.84 10.01 -1.17
C ASP A 30 -22.67 10.15 -2.69
N SER A 31 -21.59 9.61 -3.27
CA SER A 31 -21.18 9.96 -4.64
C SER A 31 -21.25 8.83 -5.65
N ILE A 32 -21.14 7.56 -5.25
CA ILE A 32 -20.99 6.41 -6.17
C ILE A 32 -22.11 5.36 -5.99
N GLY A 33 -23.17 5.67 -5.27
CA GLY A 33 -24.34 4.79 -5.13
C GLY A 33 -24.01 3.47 -4.44
N HIS A 34 -23.78 2.39 -5.19
CA HIS A 34 -23.60 1.05 -4.62
C HIS A 34 -22.15 0.61 -4.45
N CYS A 35 -21.16 1.40 -4.85
CA CYS A 35 -19.75 1.07 -4.68
C CYS A 35 -19.26 1.47 -3.30
N LYS A 36 -19.05 0.47 -2.41
CA LYS A 36 -18.47 0.68 -1.10
C LYS A 36 -16.95 0.58 -1.20
N VAL A 37 -16.26 1.71 -1.03
CA VAL A 37 -14.81 1.77 -0.86
C VAL A 37 -14.52 2.01 0.61
N GLN A 38 -13.91 1.02 1.24
CA GLN A 38 -13.72 1.01 2.69
C GLN A 38 -12.33 1.45 3.06
N LEU A 39 -12.24 2.36 4.02
CA LEU A 39 -11.03 2.79 4.68
C LEU A 39 -11.06 2.33 6.14
N PHE A 40 -10.03 1.61 6.57
CA PHE A 40 -9.91 1.06 7.93
C PHE A 40 -8.92 1.92 8.72
N PRO A 41 -9.38 2.80 9.64
CA PRO A 41 -8.52 3.73 10.37
C PRO A 41 -7.81 3.05 11.55
N TYR A 42 -6.51 3.28 11.67
CA TYR A 42 -5.65 2.93 12.79
C TYR A 42 -5.00 4.23 13.33
N PRO A 43 -5.71 4.99 14.19
CA PRO A 43 -5.21 6.26 14.68
C PRO A 43 -3.96 6.06 15.54
N ALA A 44 -2.99 6.96 15.45
CA ALA A 44 -1.84 7.01 16.34
C ALA A 44 -2.27 7.43 17.75
N LYS A 45 -1.35 7.27 18.72
CA LYS A 45 -1.59 7.70 20.10
C LYS A 45 -1.24 9.19 20.30
N GLU A 46 -0.26 9.65 19.55
CA GLU A 46 0.24 11.02 19.59
C GLU A 46 -0.64 11.93 18.72
N LYS A 47 -0.76 13.20 19.14
CA LYS A 47 -1.41 14.24 18.34
C LYS A 47 -0.51 14.71 17.22
N ASP A 48 -1.12 15.23 16.16
CA ASP A 48 -0.41 15.73 14.98
C ASP A 48 0.53 14.66 14.35
N ALA A 49 0.12 13.38 14.46
CA ALA A 49 0.88 12.25 13.97
C ALA A 49 0.95 12.24 12.44
N PRO A 50 2.06 11.78 11.84
CA PRO A 50 2.06 11.47 10.41
C PRO A 50 1.10 10.33 10.10
N ALA A 51 0.62 10.26 8.86
CA ALA A 51 -0.34 9.25 8.44
C ALA A 51 0.09 8.56 7.15
N VAL A 52 -0.32 7.30 6.97
CA VAL A 52 -0.05 6.50 5.77
C VAL A 52 -1.33 5.83 5.28
N ILE A 53 -1.68 6.05 4.01
CA ILE A 53 -2.67 5.24 3.32
C ILE A 53 -1.99 3.94 2.88
N VAL A 54 -2.46 2.80 3.38
CA VAL A 54 -1.92 1.47 3.06
C VAL A 54 -2.76 0.83 1.97
N CYS A 55 -2.14 0.52 0.83
CA CYS A 55 -2.76 -0.10 -0.33
C CYS A 55 -2.25 -1.55 -0.49
N PRO A 56 -3.00 -2.57 -0.03
CA PRO A 56 -2.62 -3.97 -0.17
C PRO A 56 -2.47 -4.40 -1.63
N GLY A 57 -1.63 -5.39 -1.90
CA GLY A 57 -1.53 -6.03 -3.20
C GLY A 57 -2.65 -7.03 -3.49
N GLY A 58 -2.52 -7.75 -4.59
CA GLY A 58 -3.48 -8.75 -5.06
C GLY A 58 -3.77 -8.62 -6.55
N SER A 59 -2.77 -8.17 -7.31
CA SER A 59 -2.80 -8.10 -8.79
C SER A 59 -3.96 -7.28 -9.36
N TYR A 60 -4.55 -6.35 -8.61
CA TYR A 60 -5.79 -5.63 -8.93
C TYR A 60 -7.04 -6.52 -9.11
N PHE A 61 -6.98 -7.81 -8.75
CA PHE A 61 -8.14 -8.70 -8.71
C PHE A 61 -8.71 -8.88 -7.31
N TRP A 62 -7.86 -8.84 -6.28
CA TRP A 62 -8.23 -9.00 -4.87
C TRP A 62 -7.29 -8.18 -3.98
N HIS A 63 -7.35 -8.38 -2.66
CA HIS A 63 -6.45 -7.74 -1.68
C HIS A 63 -5.91 -8.74 -0.69
N ASP A 64 -4.62 -8.70 -0.38
CA ASP A 64 -4.06 -9.32 0.84
C ASP A 64 -4.27 -8.36 2.03
N MET A 65 -5.52 -8.32 2.52
CA MET A 65 -5.89 -7.43 3.62
C MET A 65 -5.14 -7.74 4.92
N GLU A 66 -4.80 -9.00 5.16
CA GLU A 66 -4.18 -9.41 6.42
C GLU A 66 -2.70 -9.05 6.47
N THR A 67 -1.90 -9.54 5.49
CA THR A 67 -0.43 -9.40 5.53
C THR A 67 0.05 -8.03 5.08
N GLU A 68 -0.58 -7.49 4.03
CA GLU A 68 -0.19 -6.24 3.37
C GLU A 68 -1.10 -5.06 3.75
N GLY A 69 -2.19 -5.33 4.48
CA GLY A 69 -3.13 -4.34 5.01
C GLY A 69 -3.00 -4.18 6.52
N HIS A 70 -3.75 -4.99 7.27
CA HIS A 70 -3.93 -4.85 8.71
C HIS A 70 -2.63 -5.01 9.50
N ALA A 71 -1.79 -6.01 9.18
CA ALA A 71 -0.50 -6.20 9.83
C ALA A 71 0.46 -5.01 9.60
N VAL A 72 0.42 -4.40 8.43
CA VAL A 72 1.19 -3.18 8.10
C VAL A 72 0.70 -2.00 8.92
N ALA A 73 -0.62 -1.80 8.98
CA ALA A 73 -1.22 -0.71 9.75
C ALA A 73 -0.91 -0.81 11.25
N GLU A 74 -0.99 -2.00 11.81
CA GLU A 74 -0.63 -2.26 13.20
C GLU A 74 0.86 -2.00 13.47
N TRP A 75 1.73 -2.39 12.54
CA TRP A 75 3.15 -2.12 12.64
C TRP A 75 3.45 -0.62 12.58
N LEU A 76 2.87 0.13 11.64
CA LEU A 76 2.98 1.59 11.56
C LEU A 76 2.49 2.27 12.83
N ASN A 77 1.34 1.83 13.34
CA ASN A 77 0.73 2.38 14.55
C ASN A 77 1.62 2.18 15.80
N ARG A 78 2.29 1.02 15.92
CA ARG A 78 3.28 0.78 16.99
C ARG A 78 4.50 1.71 16.90
N ASN A 79 4.76 2.31 15.75
CA ASN A 79 5.84 3.27 15.51
C ASN A 79 5.36 4.74 15.48
N GLY A 80 4.17 5.03 16.03
CA GLY A 80 3.65 6.40 16.14
C GLY A 80 3.11 6.99 14.84
N ILE A 81 2.90 6.17 13.80
CA ILE A 81 2.36 6.58 12.51
C ILE A 81 0.92 6.12 12.40
N ALA A 82 -0.01 7.03 12.21
CA ALA A 82 -1.40 6.68 11.92
C ALA A 82 -1.47 5.95 10.56
N ALA A 83 -2.33 4.94 10.45
CA ALA A 83 -2.46 4.18 9.22
C ALA A 83 -3.93 4.01 8.83
N PHE A 84 -4.17 3.96 7.53
CA PHE A 84 -5.50 3.83 6.96
C PHE A 84 -5.45 2.79 5.84
N VAL A 85 -5.95 1.58 6.10
CA VAL A 85 -5.94 0.51 5.08
C VAL A 85 -7.07 0.76 4.09
N LEU A 86 -6.71 0.96 2.84
CA LEU A 86 -7.65 1.22 1.76
C LEU A 86 -8.03 -0.08 1.03
N LYS A 87 -9.30 -0.46 1.12
CA LYS A 87 -9.88 -1.51 0.30
C LYS A 87 -10.44 -0.87 -0.98
N TYR A 88 -9.54 -0.55 -1.90
CA TYR A 88 -9.86 0.11 -3.16
C TYR A 88 -10.59 -0.82 -4.14
N ARG A 89 -11.25 -0.27 -5.14
CA ARG A 89 -11.96 -1.06 -6.17
C ARG A 89 -10.99 -1.86 -7.02
N VAL A 90 -11.29 -3.13 -7.19
CA VAL A 90 -10.51 -4.09 -8.00
C VAL A 90 -11.43 -4.82 -8.97
N ALA A 91 -10.83 -5.48 -9.94
CA ALA A 91 -11.58 -6.23 -10.95
C ALA A 91 -12.45 -7.34 -10.36
N GLY A 92 -12.00 -7.97 -9.27
CA GLY A 92 -12.73 -9.04 -8.58
C GLY A 92 -12.58 -10.42 -9.23
N ILE A 93 -12.88 -11.45 -8.47
CA ILE A 93 -12.78 -12.86 -8.90
C ILE A 93 -13.64 -13.18 -10.14
N PRO A 94 -14.88 -12.67 -10.25
CA PRO A 94 -15.68 -12.93 -11.46
C PRO A 94 -15.00 -12.43 -12.74
N ALA A 95 -14.39 -11.25 -12.72
CA ALA A 95 -13.63 -10.74 -13.87
C ALA A 95 -12.37 -11.56 -14.15
N PHE A 96 -11.71 -12.08 -13.11
CA PHE A 96 -10.58 -12.99 -13.26
C PHE A 96 -10.96 -14.28 -14.00
N ILE A 97 -12.07 -14.92 -13.62
CA ILE A 97 -12.55 -16.18 -14.20
C ILE A 97 -13.08 -15.98 -15.62
N THR A 98 -13.89 -14.95 -15.84
CA THR A 98 -14.57 -14.70 -17.11
C THR A 98 -13.72 -13.96 -18.13
N HIS A 99 -12.50 -13.56 -17.79
CA HIS A 99 -11.64 -12.72 -18.63
C HIS A 99 -12.37 -11.45 -19.14
N TYR A 100 -13.23 -10.84 -18.31
CA TYR A 100 -14.08 -9.70 -18.67
C TYR A 100 -15.02 -9.91 -19.86
N ARG A 101 -15.25 -11.15 -20.28
CA ARG A 101 -15.92 -11.41 -21.56
C ARG A 101 -17.43 -11.38 -21.49
N LEU A 102 -18.06 -11.63 -20.35
CA LEU A 102 -19.52 -11.83 -20.36
C LEU A 102 -20.33 -10.83 -19.53
N LEU A 103 -20.26 -10.84 -18.23
CA LEU A 103 -21.16 -10.04 -17.39
C LEU A 103 -20.45 -9.25 -16.29
N ALA A 104 -19.24 -9.67 -15.92
CA ALA A 104 -18.48 -9.06 -14.84
C ALA A 104 -17.34 -8.25 -15.42
N ARG A 105 -17.58 -6.97 -15.71
CA ARG A 105 -16.51 -6.08 -16.19
C ARG A 105 -15.48 -5.74 -15.11
N GLY A 106 -15.86 -5.87 -13.84
CA GLY A 106 -15.00 -5.48 -12.72
C GLY A 106 -14.61 -4.00 -12.75
N ASN A 107 -13.96 -3.56 -11.70
CA ASN A 107 -13.38 -2.22 -11.63
C ASN A 107 -11.97 -2.24 -12.23
N ARG A 108 -11.59 -1.19 -12.93
CA ARG A 108 -10.32 -1.05 -13.64
C ARG A 108 -9.91 0.41 -13.69
N TYR A 109 -8.76 0.71 -14.24
CA TYR A 109 -8.32 2.10 -14.40
C TYR A 109 -9.42 2.98 -15.01
N PRO A 110 -9.75 4.16 -14.40
CA PRO A 110 -9.02 4.81 -13.29
C PRO A 110 -9.57 4.50 -11.87
N ASP A 111 -10.52 3.58 -11.68
CA ASP A 111 -11.23 3.37 -10.41
C ASP A 111 -10.28 3.23 -9.18
N PRO A 112 -9.21 2.40 -9.19
CA PRO A 112 -8.31 2.30 -8.05
C PRO A 112 -7.59 3.62 -7.74
N GLN A 113 -7.19 4.37 -8.77
CA GLN A 113 -6.50 5.65 -8.62
C GLN A 113 -7.45 6.71 -8.02
N ASP A 114 -8.70 6.73 -8.45
CA ASP A 114 -9.71 7.64 -7.91
C ASP A 114 -9.99 7.33 -6.43
N ASP A 115 -9.98 6.04 -6.04
CA ASP A 115 -10.16 5.63 -4.65
C ASP A 115 -8.98 6.06 -3.78
N LEU A 116 -7.74 5.95 -4.26
CA LEU A 116 -6.56 6.44 -3.54
C LEU A 116 -6.62 7.96 -3.37
N ARG A 117 -6.97 8.69 -4.45
CA ARG A 117 -7.12 10.14 -4.41
C ARG A 117 -8.18 10.55 -3.37
N GLN A 118 -9.31 9.87 -3.38
CA GLN A 118 -10.39 10.13 -2.42
C GLN A 118 -9.97 9.79 -0.98
N ALA A 119 -9.22 8.70 -0.77
CA ALA A 119 -8.72 8.35 0.55
C ALA A 119 -7.76 9.42 1.12
N LEU A 120 -6.85 9.94 0.29
CA LEU A 120 -5.95 11.03 0.67
C LEU A 120 -6.74 12.30 1.04
N ARG A 121 -7.71 12.70 0.21
CA ARG A 121 -8.60 13.83 0.48
C ARG A 121 -9.42 13.63 1.76
N TYR A 122 -9.98 12.42 1.95
CA TYR A 122 -10.78 12.08 3.12
C TYR A 122 -9.96 12.20 4.41
N VAL A 123 -8.79 11.59 4.48
CA VAL A 123 -7.93 11.66 5.69
C VAL A 123 -7.51 13.08 6.00
N ARG A 124 -7.17 13.87 5.00
CA ARG A 124 -6.82 15.29 5.18
C ARG A 124 -8.00 16.13 5.66
N ALA A 125 -9.18 15.91 5.09
CA ALA A 125 -10.39 16.63 5.50
C ALA A 125 -10.83 16.31 6.94
N HIS A 126 -10.51 15.08 7.42
CA HIS A 126 -10.81 14.61 8.77
C HIS A 126 -9.57 14.55 9.68
N ALA A 127 -8.53 15.31 9.34
CA ALA A 127 -7.26 15.29 10.07
C ALA A 127 -7.44 15.58 11.58
N GLY A 128 -8.34 16.50 11.93
CA GLY A 128 -8.68 16.79 13.32
C GLY A 128 -9.34 15.63 14.05
N ASP A 129 -10.22 14.88 13.37
CA ASP A 129 -10.93 13.73 13.95
C ASP A 129 -9.99 12.57 14.26
N TYR A 130 -8.94 12.41 13.46
CA TYR A 130 -7.92 11.35 13.58
C TYR A 130 -6.63 11.83 14.30
N GLU A 131 -6.57 13.09 14.70
CA GLU A 131 -5.39 13.72 15.33
C GLU A 131 -4.10 13.56 14.48
N VAL A 132 -4.22 13.64 13.15
CA VAL A 132 -3.11 13.51 12.20
C VAL A 132 -2.73 14.85 11.57
N ASN A 133 -1.48 14.95 11.13
CA ASN A 133 -0.99 16.09 10.36
C ASN A 133 -1.41 15.95 8.89
N PRO A 134 -2.27 16.83 8.34
CA PRO A 134 -2.74 16.74 6.96
C PRO A 134 -1.62 16.89 5.91
N ASP A 135 -0.52 17.57 6.25
CA ASP A 135 0.61 17.78 5.36
C ASP A 135 1.56 16.57 5.32
N SER A 136 1.45 15.66 6.31
CA SER A 136 2.27 14.47 6.44
C SER A 136 1.51 13.17 6.11
N VAL A 137 0.58 13.21 5.14
CA VAL A 137 -0.15 12.03 4.69
C VAL A 137 0.54 11.41 3.49
N GLY A 138 1.27 10.32 3.72
CA GLY A 138 1.93 9.51 2.68
C GLY A 138 1.09 8.33 2.22
N ALA A 139 1.65 7.52 1.30
CA ALA A 139 1.02 6.28 0.85
C ALA A 139 2.04 5.14 0.74
N MET A 140 1.66 3.96 1.22
CA MET A 140 2.46 2.73 1.15
C MET A 140 1.67 1.64 0.43
N GLY A 141 2.29 0.97 -0.52
CA GLY A 141 1.59 -0.05 -1.31
C GLY A 141 2.46 -1.24 -1.67
N PHE A 142 1.82 -2.38 -1.81
CA PHE A 142 2.45 -3.66 -2.01
C PHE A 142 2.08 -4.23 -3.38
N SER A 143 3.04 -4.73 -4.15
CA SER A 143 2.75 -5.37 -5.44
C SER A 143 1.93 -4.45 -6.38
N ALA A 144 0.71 -4.82 -6.74
CA ALA A 144 -0.22 -3.96 -7.46
C ALA A 144 -0.58 -2.68 -6.68
N GLY A 145 -0.66 -2.75 -5.34
CA GLY A 145 -0.82 -1.57 -4.48
C GLY A 145 0.41 -0.64 -4.54
N GLY A 146 1.61 -1.19 -4.77
CA GLY A 146 2.82 -0.42 -5.02
C GLY A 146 2.75 0.40 -6.32
N HIS A 147 2.21 -0.20 -7.39
CA HIS A 147 1.87 0.52 -8.62
C HIS A 147 0.85 1.63 -8.34
N LEU A 148 -0.17 1.33 -7.55
CA LEU A 148 -1.22 2.30 -7.23
C LEU A 148 -0.68 3.54 -6.50
N VAL A 149 0.12 3.36 -5.44
CA VAL A 149 0.64 4.50 -4.68
C VAL A 149 1.64 5.33 -5.49
N MET A 150 2.46 4.66 -6.32
CA MET A 150 3.38 5.37 -7.22
C MET A 150 2.63 6.12 -8.32
N SER A 151 1.51 5.56 -8.86
CA SER A 151 0.60 6.29 -9.74
C SER A 151 0.08 7.58 -9.10
N GLY A 152 -0.18 7.57 -7.79
CA GLY A 152 -0.59 8.78 -7.06
C GLY A 152 0.50 9.83 -6.99
N ALA A 153 1.77 9.42 -6.85
CA ALA A 153 2.90 10.33 -6.85
C ALA A 153 3.16 10.98 -8.22
N GLU A 154 2.88 10.25 -9.30
CA GLU A 154 3.18 10.69 -10.68
C GLU A 154 2.04 11.44 -11.35
N PHE A 155 0.79 10.96 -11.18
CA PHE A 155 -0.32 11.40 -12.01
C PHE A 155 -1.32 12.31 -11.29
N PHE A 156 -1.25 12.44 -9.96
CA PHE A 156 -2.15 13.34 -9.26
C PHE A 156 -1.64 14.79 -9.33
N ASP A 157 -2.58 15.72 -9.31
CA ASP A 157 -2.27 17.12 -9.10
C ASP A 157 -1.58 17.31 -7.75
N ARG A 158 -0.76 18.34 -7.62
CA ARG A 158 0.08 18.59 -6.44
C ARG A 158 -0.70 18.51 -5.13
N ASP A 159 -1.92 19.04 -5.08
CA ASP A 159 -2.74 19.07 -3.86
C ASP A 159 -3.29 17.68 -3.48
N ASP A 160 -3.40 16.77 -4.43
CA ASP A 160 -3.87 15.41 -4.23
C ASP A 160 -2.75 14.41 -3.99
N ARG A 161 -1.50 14.76 -4.32
CA ARG A 161 -0.35 13.83 -4.16
C ARG A 161 -0.17 13.43 -2.70
N PRO A 162 0.25 12.19 -2.41
CA PRO A 162 0.77 11.82 -1.09
C PRO A 162 2.02 12.64 -0.78
N ALA A 163 2.34 12.83 0.51
CA ALA A 163 3.52 13.56 0.94
C ALA A 163 4.84 12.79 0.66
N PHE A 164 4.74 11.46 0.61
CA PHE A 164 5.78 10.51 0.22
C PHE A 164 5.14 9.19 -0.19
N VAL A 165 5.86 8.33 -0.89
CA VAL A 165 5.36 7.00 -1.27
C VAL A 165 6.34 5.89 -0.95
N VAL A 166 5.79 4.71 -0.63
CA VAL A 166 6.55 3.52 -0.25
C VAL A 166 6.06 2.33 -1.10
N PRO A 167 6.53 2.20 -2.34
CA PRO A 167 6.25 1.03 -3.17
C PRO A 167 7.11 -0.16 -2.73
N VAL A 168 6.48 -1.23 -2.27
CA VAL A 168 7.12 -2.48 -1.82
C VAL A 168 6.86 -3.56 -2.85
N TYR A 169 7.91 -4.14 -3.41
CA TYR A 169 7.90 -5.09 -4.56
C TYR A 169 6.87 -4.70 -5.63
N PRO A 170 6.90 -3.45 -6.11
CA PRO A 170 5.83 -2.93 -6.94
C PRO A 170 5.81 -3.53 -8.33
N VAL A 171 4.61 -3.70 -8.90
CA VAL A 171 4.45 -3.67 -10.34
C VAL A 171 4.79 -2.24 -10.80
N VAL A 172 5.57 -2.09 -11.86
CA VAL A 172 6.01 -0.78 -12.37
C VAL A 172 5.65 -0.65 -13.84
N SER A 173 6.22 -1.51 -14.68
CA SER A 173 5.99 -1.44 -16.12
C SER A 173 4.74 -2.21 -16.55
N MET A 174 3.97 -1.60 -17.43
CA MET A 174 2.85 -2.24 -18.14
C MET A 174 3.23 -2.62 -19.59
N SER A 175 4.42 -2.21 -20.05
CA SER A 175 4.86 -2.37 -21.44
C SER A 175 6.16 -3.16 -21.63
N ASP A 176 7.02 -3.22 -20.62
CA ASP A 176 8.29 -3.94 -20.66
C ASP A 176 8.08 -5.48 -20.56
N GLU A 177 9.11 -6.26 -20.87
CA GLU A 177 9.10 -7.73 -20.80
C GLU A 177 8.87 -8.24 -19.38
N CYS A 178 9.38 -7.50 -18.36
CA CYS A 178 9.18 -7.80 -16.93
C CYS A 178 7.77 -7.52 -16.42
N THR A 179 6.84 -7.08 -17.28
CA THR A 179 5.47 -6.75 -16.89
C THR A 179 4.76 -7.90 -16.20
N HIS A 180 4.22 -7.68 -15.01
CA HIS A 180 3.32 -8.65 -14.39
C HIS A 180 1.98 -8.70 -15.12
N GLY A 181 1.85 -9.63 -16.07
CA GLY A 181 0.73 -9.74 -17.03
C GLY A 181 -0.66 -9.80 -16.38
N ARG A 182 -0.76 -10.43 -15.18
CA ARG A 182 -2.01 -10.52 -14.43
C ARG A 182 -2.46 -9.12 -13.95
N SER A 183 -1.57 -8.34 -13.35
CA SER A 183 -1.88 -6.97 -12.90
C SER A 183 -2.25 -6.06 -14.07
N ARG A 184 -1.53 -6.16 -15.18
CA ARG A 184 -1.86 -5.41 -16.40
C ARG A 184 -3.27 -5.74 -16.89
N ARG A 185 -3.61 -7.03 -16.97
CA ARG A 185 -4.95 -7.46 -17.40
C ARG A 185 -6.05 -6.97 -16.48
N ALA A 186 -5.83 -7.05 -15.16
CA ALA A 186 -6.80 -6.59 -14.18
C ALA A 186 -7.03 -5.08 -14.25
N LEU A 187 -5.94 -4.31 -14.28
CA LEU A 187 -6.01 -2.84 -14.27
C LEU A 187 -6.58 -2.29 -15.57
N LEU A 188 -6.18 -2.84 -16.71
CA LEU A 188 -6.60 -2.33 -18.03
C LEU A 188 -7.89 -3.00 -18.55
N GLY A 189 -8.16 -4.22 -18.16
CA GLY A 189 -9.15 -5.11 -18.79
C GLY A 189 -8.62 -5.68 -20.11
N ASP A 190 -9.15 -6.83 -20.53
CA ASP A 190 -8.66 -7.57 -21.71
C ASP A 190 -8.64 -6.71 -22.98
N ASN A 191 -9.64 -5.83 -23.17
CA ASN A 191 -9.75 -5.01 -24.37
C ASN A 191 -8.64 -3.95 -24.48
N ARG A 192 -8.16 -3.42 -23.35
CA ARG A 192 -7.14 -2.35 -23.32
C ARG A 192 -5.74 -2.88 -23.03
N ALA A 193 -5.63 -4.10 -22.48
CA ALA A 193 -4.34 -4.71 -22.13
C ALA A 193 -3.43 -4.94 -23.35
N GLY A 194 -3.99 -5.05 -24.55
CA GLY A 194 -3.27 -5.12 -25.83
C GLY A 194 -2.89 -3.75 -26.41
N ASN A 195 -3.50 -2.66 -25.94
CA ASN A 195 -3.25 -1.32 -26.47
C ASN A 195 -1.91 -0.77 -25.94
N ARG A 196 -0.97 -0.53 -26.84
CA ARG A 196 0.38 -0.04 -26.52
C ARG A 196 0.35 1.31 -25.80
N GLN A 197 -0.43 2.26 -26.31
CA GLN A 197 -0.53 3.59 -25.72
C GLN A 197 -1.04 3.55 -24.29
N MET A 198 -2.06 2.74 -24.01
CA MET A 198 -2.58 2.55 -22.64
C MET A 198 -1.55 1.88 -21.71
N ARG A 199 -0.78 0.91 -22.24
CA ARG A 199 0.31 0.30 -21.46
C ARG A 199 1.40 1.33 -21.15
N ASP A 200 1.83 2.07 -22.16
CA ASP A 200 2.85 3.08 -22.00
C ASP A 200 2.42 4.19 -21.03
N SER A 201 1.15 4.63 -21.06
CA SER A 201 0.64 5.68 -20.17
C SER A 201 0.53 5.27 -18.70
N LEU A 202 0.60 3.96 -18.39
CA LEU A 202 0.57 3.43 -17.03
C LEU A 202 1.86 2.67 -16.65
N SER A 203 2.90 2.82 -17.45
CA SER A 203 4.25 2.33 -17.15
C SER A 203 5.01 3.42 -16.39
N LEU A 204 5.08 3.25 -15.07
CA LEU A 204 5.54 4.28 -14.14
C LEU A 204 6.96 4.77 -14.42
N GLU A 205 7.85 3.89 -14.89
CA GLU A 205 9.23 4.22 -15.24
C GLU A 205 9.35 5.27 -16.36
N LYS A 206 8.23 5.57 -17.05
CA LYS A 206 8.17 6.52 -18.16
C LYS A 206 7.65 7.91 -17.78
N HIS A 207 7.12 8.06 -16.56
CA HIS A 207 6.31 9.22 -16.20
C HIS A 207 6.74 9.92 -14.90
N VAL A 208 7.88 9.57 -14.32
CA VAL A 208 8.39 10.20 -13.09
C VAL A 208 8.56 11.72 -13.34
N PRO A 209 7.76 12.58 -12.68
CA PRO A 209 7.87 14.02 -12.85
C PRO A 209 9.06 14.58 -12.05
N ALA A 210 9.63 15.69 -12.49
CA ALA A 210 10.77 16.32 -11.83
C ALA A 210 10.47 16.82 -10.41
N ASP A 211 9.19 17.02 -10.09
CA ASP A 211 8.70 17.41 -8.75
C ASP A 211 8.04 16.23 -8.00
N CYS A 212 8.45 15.00 -8.31
CA CYS A 212 7.95 13.80 -7.62
C CYS A 212 8.27 13.87 -6.11
N VAL A 213 7.37 13.32 -5.31
CA VAL A 213 7.55 13.23 -3.87
C VAL A 213 8.65 12.22 -3.50
N PRO A 214 9.20 12.25 -2.25
CA PRO A 214 10.18 11.27 -1.80
C PRO A 214 9.66 9.83 -1.90
N VAL A 215 10.55 8.89 -2.30
CA VAL A 215 10.21 7.48 -2.54
C VAL A 215 11.11 6.56 -1.73
N PHE A 216 10.50 5.58 -1.03
CA PHE A 216 11.23 4.47 -0.40
C PHE A 216 10.85 3.17 -1.12
N LEU A 217 11.75 2.63 -1.93
CA LEU A 217 11.50 1.49 -2.80
C LEU A 217 12.14 0.22 -2.24
N VAL A 218 11.39 -0.89 -2.23
CA VAL A 218 11.85 -2.18 -1.71
C VAL A 218 11.47 -3.32 -2.65
N ASN A 219 12.39 -4.26 -2.85
CA ASN A 219 12.07 -5.56 -3.45
C ASN A 219 13.08 -6.66 -3.04
N CYS A 220 12.81 -7.90 -3.49
CA CYS A 220 13.74 -9.01 -3.41
C CYS A 220 14.17 -9.45 -4.83
N GLN A 221 15.42 -9.86 -4.96
CA GLN A 221 15.97 -10.32 -6.23
C GLN A 221 15.36 -11.66 -6.67
N ASP A 222 15.00 -12.50 -5.69
CA ASP A 222 14.41 -13.82 -5.88
C ASP A 222 12.86 -13.80 -5.97
N ASP A 223 12.25 -12.64 -6.23
CA ASP A 223 10.80 -12.52 -6.34
C ASP A 223 10.27 -13.31 -7.57
N PRO A 224 9.45 -14.37 -7.37
CA PRO A 224 8.95 -15.21 -8.46
C PRO A 224 7.67 -14.66 -9.09
N VAL A 225 7.12 -13.54 -8.60
CA VAL A 225 5.83 -13.00 -9.01
C VAL A 225 5.99 -11.69 -9.78
N VAL A 226 6.72 -10.75 -9.21
CA VAL A 226 7.04 -9.47 -9.85
C VAL A 226 8.56 -9.38 -9.97
N GLU A 227 9.05 -9.54 -11.18
CA GLU A 227 10.48 -9.51 -11.46
C GLU A 227 11.13 -8.25 -10.89
N CYS A 228 12.29 -8.39 -10.24
CA CYS A 228 13.02 -7.28 -9.62
C CYS A 228 13.34 -6.16 -10.63
N ARG A 229 13.38 -6.48 -11.93
CA ARG A 229 13.53 -5.53 -13.03
C ARG A 229 12.50 -4.39 -12.97
N ASN A 230 11.28 -4.62 -12.49
CA ASN A 230 10.29 -3.55 -12.27
C ASN A 230 10.85 -2.46 -11.35
N SER A 231 11.39 -2.84 -10.20
CA SER A 231 11.98 -1.88 -9.25
C SER A 231 13.24 -1.22 -9.80
N GLU A 232 14.08 -1.94 -10.54
CA GLU A 232 15.29 -1.39 -11.18
C GLU A 232 14.95 -0.32 -12.22
N LEU A 233 13.86 -0.51 -12.99
CA LEU A 233 13.38 0.48 -13.95
C LEU A 233 12.91 1.76 -13.23
N LEU A 234 12.17 1.60 -12.13
CA LEU A 234 11.69 2.75 -11.35
C LEU A 234 12.85 3.50 -10.68
N ASP A 235 13.80 2.79 -10.05
CA ASP A 235 15.01 3.37 -9.45
C ASP A 235 15.81 4.18 -10.48
N SER A 236 16.00 3.62 -11.68
CA SER A 236 16.70 4.30 -12.76
C SER A 236 15.98 5.59 -13.19
N ALA A 237 14.64 5.55 -13.28
CA ALA A 237 13.83 6.71 -13.64
C ALA A 237 13.85 7.80 -12.55
N LEU A 238 13.73 7.42 -11.28
CA LEU A 238 13.84 8.32 -10.13
C LEU A 238 15.22 8.99 -10.09
N THR A 239 16.30 8.20 -10.28
CA THR A 239 17.68 8.71 -10.35
C THR A 239 17.85 9.70 -11.49
N ALA A 240 17.34 9.38 -12.69
CA ALA A 240 17.45 10.25 -13.86
C ALA A 240 16.74 11.60 -13.66
N GLN A 241 15.67 11.65 -12.86
CA GLN A 241 14.94 12.87 -12.52
C GLN A 241 15.50 13.58 -11.27
N GLY A 242 16.51 13.00 -10.59
CA GLY A 242 17.09 13.58 -9.37
C GLY A 242 16.13 13.53 -8.17
N ILE A 243 15.18 12.60 -8.14
CA ILE A 243 14.21 12.48 -7.06
C ILE A 243 14.87 11.94 -5.79
N VAL A 244 14.51 12.49 -4.64
CA VAL A 244 14.93 11.97 -3.33
C VAL A 244 14.32 10.59 -3.12
N HIS A 245 15.14 9.54 -3.13
CA HIS A 245 14.68 8.18 -2.90
C HIS A 245 15.75 7.29 -2.27
N GLU A 246 15.30 6.22 -1.61
CA GLU A 246 16.14 5.09 -1.22
C GLU A 246 15.60 3.81 -1.85
N TYR A 247 16.49 3.00 -2.42
CA TYR A 247 16.15 1.69 -2.99
C TYR A 247 16.88 0.57 -2.23
N HIS A 248 16.09 -0.34 -1.65
CA HIS A 248 16.58 -1.50 -0.91
C HIS A 248 16.23 -2.80 -1.65
N ARG A 249 17.23 -3.38 -2.30
CA ARG A 249 17.13 -4.67 -2.97
C ARG A 249 17.74 -5.75 -2.09
N PHE A 250 16.90 -6.65 -1.57
CA PHE A 250 17.33 -7.81 -0.79
C PHE A 250 17.64 -8.99 -1.71
N ALA A 251 18.61 -9.83 -1.33
CA ALA A 251 18.97 -11.00 -2.11
C ALA A 251 17.82 -12.04 -2.10
N THR A 252 17.21 -12.23 -0.93
CA THR A 252 16.15 -13.23 -0.72
C THR A 252 14.97 -12.69 0.06
N GLY A 253 13.78 -13.26 -0.19
CA GLY A 253 12.55 -12.88 0.52
C GLY A 253 11.29 -13.15 -0.29
N GLY A 254 11.42 -13.29 -1.60
CA GLY A 254 10.31 -13.55 -2.50
C GLY A 254 9.32 -12.40 -2.57
N HIS A 255 8.03 -12.74 -2.65
CA HIS A 255 6.91 -11.81 -2.81
C HIS A 255 5.89 -11.93 -1.68
N GLY A 256 5.11 -10.87 -1.40
CA GLY A 256 3.96 -10.95 -0.50
C GLY A 256 4.32 -11.05 0.99
N PHE A 257 5.50 -10.58 1.41
CA PHE A 257 5.90 -10.64 2.81
C PHE A 257 5.25 -9.56 3.69
N GLY A 258 4.84 -8.43 3.13
CA GLY A 258 4.19 -7.34 3.86
C GLY A 258 4.91 -6.98 5.16
N ALA A 259 4.17 -6.85 6.26
CA ALA A 259 4.72 -6.68 7.61
C ALA A 259 4.70 -7.98 8.44
N SER A 260 4.61 -9.14 7.79
CA SER A 260 4.60 -10.45 8.48
C SER A 260 5.92 -10.75 9.19
N ASP A 261 5.83 -11.38 10.36
CA ASP A 261 7.00 -11.90 11.09
C ASP A 261 7.40 -13.31 10.64
N THR A 262 6.56 -13.98 9.84
CA THR A 262 6.76 -15.35 9.38
C THR A 262 6.99 -15.49 7.88
N LYS A 263 6.45 -14.59 7.06
CA LYS A 263 6.68 -14.57 5.59
C LYS A 263 8.00 -13.86 5.26
N GLY A 264 8.58 -14.21 4.11
CA GLY A 264 9.88 -13.71 3.68
C GLY A 264 11.03 -14.24 4.54
N THR A 265 12.23 -13.70 4.33
CA THR A 265 13.44 -14.02 5.09
C THR A 265 13.72 -13.00 6.18
N ALA A 266 14.62 -13.32 7.11
CA ALA A 266 15.09 -12.36 8.10
C ALA A 266 15.75 -11.14 7.44
N GLU A 267 16.40 -11.35 6.28
CA GLU A 267 17.03 -10.29 5.49
C GLU A 267 15.99 -9.28 5.00
N CYS A 268 14.98 -9.73 4.26
CA CYS A 268 13.99 -8.83 3.68
C CYS A 268 13.12 -8.15 4.75
N ARG A 269 12.82 -8.82 5.88
CA ARG A 269 12.04 -8.22 6.98
C ARG A 269 12.68 -6.98 7.61
N ARG A 270 13.98 -6.75 7.35
CA ARG A 270 14.69 -5.52 7.77
C ARG A 270 14.14 -4.26 7.10
N TRP A 271 13.41 -4.39 5.98
CA TRP A 271 12.82 -3.25 5.27
C TRP A 271 12.01 -2.36 6.20
N ARG A 272 11.33 -2.94 7.19
CA ARG A 272 10.52 -2.21 8.15
C ARG A 272 11.33 -1.20 8.98
N GLN A 273 12.48 -1.64 9.51
CA GLN A 273 13.36 -0.74 10.26
C GLN A 273 14.01 0.30 9.33
N LEU A 274 14.46 -0.12 8.15
CA LEU A 274 15.03 0.79 7.16
C LEU A 274 14.05 1.89 6.73
N PHE A 275 12.76 1.53 6.58
CA PHE A 275 11.72 2.53 6.33
C PHE A 275 11.58 3.53 7.48
N ILE A 276 11.54 3.06 8.73
CA ILE A 276 11.43 3.96 9.89
C ILE A 276 12.63 4.90 9.97
N ASP A 277 13.84 4.37 9.75
CA ASP A 277 15.07 5.16 9.74
C ASP A 277 15.08 6.21 8.62
N TRP A 278 14.62 5.85 7.42
CA TRP A 278 14.44 6.77 6.29
C TRP A 278 13.36 7.82 6.57
N PHE A 279 12.21 7.39 7.08
CA PHE A 279 11.08 8.28 7.37
C PHE A 279 11.47 9.40 8.35
N HIS A 280 12.24 9.09 9.39
CA HIS A 280 12.73 10.08 10.36
C HIS A 280 13.78 11.06 9.79
N LYS A 281 14.40 10.74 8.64
CA LYS A 281 15.31 11.65 7.94
C LYS A 281 14.62 12.58 6.96
N LEU A 282 13.35 12.32 6.63
CA LEU A 282 12.60 13.20 5.75
C LEU A 282 12.54 14.60 6.36
N PRO A 283 12.75 15.66 5.56
CA PRO A 283 12.51 17.01 6.02
C PRO A 283 11.06 17.13 6.51
N LYS A 284 10.79 18.03 7.48
CA LYS A 284 9.41 18.28 7.87
C LYS A 284 8.61 18.58 6.61
N LEU A 285 7.70 17.68 6.30
CA LEU A 285 6.84 17.77 5.13
C LEU A 285 5.91 18.95 5.37
N SER A 286 6.10 20.04 4.62
CA SER A 286 5.17 21.16 4.53
C SER A 286 4.73 21.27 3.08
N ARG A 287 3.45 21.41 2.85
CA ARG A 287 2.86 21.64 1.53
C ARG A 287 3.06 23.05 1.06
#